data_35d0dabbb5eb1b5c16120c868886d95c
#
_entry.id   35d0dabbb5eb1b5c16120c868886d95c
#
_cell.length_a   1.000
_cell.length_b   1.000
_cell.length_c   1.000
_cell.angle_alpha   90.00
_cell.angle_beta   90.00
_cell.angle_gamma   90.00
#
_symmetry.space_group_name_H-M   'P 1'
#
loop_
_entity.id
_entity.type
_entity.pdbx_description
1 polymer ?
#
loop_
_entity_poly.entity_id
_entity_poly.type
_entity_poly.pdbx_seq_one_letter_code
_entity_poly.pdbx_strand_id
1 'polypeptide(L)'
;MSATLVIRHGRIATMTGAQNAAGNGPLGLVEDGLMAVTGDQITHVEAEATTRLRKGKNKPPAGEGVEIEVAPNGVEIDAQGQLVTPGFVEPHSHLLFAGDRADEFSQRLAGATYAEIAQAGGGILATVKSTREAADEDLVLAARERLGRLARAGVTTVEVKSGYALSVEGELRLLKLIREAANGAPCDVVPTLLALHAVPPEMESRVWVEAVLKELLPQTANEKLAHGIDAFSEKGAFGTDECRTVLEAGVRAGLVGHLHADQLTNSGGAALAAATGCASADHLEKTGSVGIAAMAKSGTVAVLLPLAAWSLRDSAAKAAPFLQAGVPVALGGNLNPGTQRMESVSLLLAAGCLLAGMTPAQALYAVTAAAARALLLQESRGKLAPGLRADLVIHGTKDPAHLPYHAAVEHARVVVRGGKVILDLRKEPLRCG
;
A
#
# COMPACT_ATOMS: atom_id res chain seq x y z
N MET A 1 0.79 23.85 -22.00
CA MET A 1 1.50 24.13 -20.74
C MET A 1 2.87 23.50 -20.85
N SER A 2 3.91 24.18 -20.35
CA SER A 2 5.28 23.65 -20.47
C SER A 2 5.55 22.60 -19.38
N ALA A 3 6.32 21.56 -19.72
CA ALA A 3 6.70 20.50 -18.80
C ALA A 3 7.63 21.02 -17.69
N THR A 4 7.31 20.71 -16.45
CA THR A 4 8.10 21.05 -15.26
C THR A 4 9.12 19.97 -14.90
N LEU A 5 8.88 18.72 -15.34
CA LEU A 5 9.79 17.59 -15.21
C LEU A 5 9.70 16.76 -16.49
N VAL A 6 10.85 16.30 -16.98
CA VAL A 6 10.95 15.37 -18.11
C VAL A 6 11.89 14.23 -17.71
N ILE A 7 11.42 12.99 -17.87
CA ILE A 7 12.22 11.77 -17.74
C ILE A 7 12.53 11.28 -19.15
N ARG A 8 13.79 11.02 -19.45
CA ARG A 8 14.29 10.59 -20.77
C ARG A 8 14.97 9.25 -20.69
N HIS A 9 15.01 8.56 -21.84
CA HIS A 9 15.72 7.28 -22.00
C HIS A 9 15.38 6.26 -20.92
N GLY A 10 14.09 6.20 -20.50
CA GLY A 10 13.62 5.27 -19.50
C GLY A 10 13.09 3.98 -20.12
N ARG A 11 13.27 2.86 -19.45
CA ARG A 11 12.44 1.67 -19.68
C ARG A 11 11.19 1.81 -18.81
N ILE A 12 10.13 2.41 -19.37
CA ILE A 12 8.96 2.84 -18.61
C ILE A 12 7.94 1.71 -18.52
N ALA A 13 7.68 1.24 -17.30
CA ALA A 13 6.62 0.30 -16.98
C ALA A 13 5.35 1.07 -16.62
N THR A 14 4.44 1.23 -17.55
CA THR A 14 3.24 2.08 -17.39
C THR A 14 2.17 1.46 -16.51
N MET A 15 2.19 0.15 -16.28
CA MET A 15 1.17 -0.66 -15.59
C MET A 15 -0.21 -0.58 -16.27
N THR A 16 -0.25 -0.39 -17.59
CA THR A 16 -1.49 -0.30 -18.38
C THR A 16 -1.97 -1.64 -18.93
N GLY A 17 -1.16 -2.69 -18.82
CA GLY A 17 -1.54 -4.04 -19.21
C GLY A 17 -2.52 -4.72 -18.25
N ALA A 18 -3.04 -5.87 -18.63
CA ALA A 18 -3.86 -6.71 -17.76
C ALA A 18 -2.97 -7.53 -16.81
N GLN A 19 -3.31 -7.56 -15.52
CA GLN A 19 -2.49 -8.24 -14.51
C GLN A 19 -2.28 -9.74 -14.78
N ASN A 20 -3.23 -10.40 -15.43
CA ASN A 20 -3.17 -11.81 -15.79
C ASN A 20 -2.53 -12.07 -17.16
N ALA A 21 -2.03 -11.04 -17.85
CA ALA A 21 -1.33 -11.22 -19.13
C ALA A 21 0.00 -11.97 -18.94
N ALA A 22 0.43 -12.69 -19.98
CA ALA A 22 1.67 -13.47 -19.96
C ALA A 22 2.93 -12.58 -19.96
N GLY A 23 4.02 -13.09 -19.41
CA GLY A 23 5.32 -12.44 -19.41
C GLY A 23 5.29 -11.05 -18.75
N ASN A 24 5.82 -10.05 -19.45
CA ASN A 24 5.81 -8.64 -19.04
C ASN A 24 4.54 -7.90 -19.48
N GLY A 25 3.51 -8.58 -19.99
CA GLY A 25 2.26 -7.96 -20.43
C GLY A 25 1.61 -7.02 -19.41
N PRO A 26 1.59 -7.35 -18.09
CA PRO A 26 1.05 -6.45 -17.07
C PRO A 26 1.71 -5.07 -17.02
N LEU A 27 3.00 -4.99 -17.35
CA LEU A 27 3.80 -3.79 -17.20
C LEU A 27 3.52 -2.71 -18.25
N GLY A 28 3.07 -3.08 -19.47
CA GLY A 28 2.87 -2.11 -20.55
C GLY A 28 4.16 -1.32 -20.83
N LEU A 29 5.26 -2.03 -21.14
CA LEU A 29 6.60 -1.45 -21.28
C LEU A 29 6.70 -0.51 -22.49
N VAL A 30 7.27 0.67 -22.27
CA VAL A 30 7.75 1.60 -23.30
C VAL A 30 9.28 1.62 -23.22
N GLU A 31 9.92 1.03 -24.23
CA GLU A 31 11.39 1.01 -24.34
C GLU A 31 11.90 2.38 -24.83
N ASP A 32 13.07 2.81 -24.33
CA ASP A 32 13.63 4.14 -24.58
C ASP A 32 12.57 5.24 -24.52
N GLY A 33 11.83 5.24 -23.40
CA GLY A 33 10.65 6.07 -23.21
C GLY A 33 11.01 7.48 -22.72
N LEU A 34 10.13 8.42 -23.12
CA LEU A 34 10.08 9.77 -22.59
C LEU A 34 8.75 9.99 -21.86
N MET A 35 8.83 10.61 -20.69
CA MET A 35 7.67 11.06 -19.94
C MET A 35 7.80 12.53 -19.60
N ALA A 36 6.71 13.30 -19.82
CA ALA A 36 6.63 14.71 -19.43
C ALA A 36 5.57 14.91 -18.35
N VAL A 37 5.87 15.84 -17.45
CA VAL A 37 5.03 16.19 -16.30
C VAL A 37 4.83 17.70 -16.28
N THR A 38 3.62 18.15 -16.01
CA THR A 38 3.30 19.56 -15.79
C THR A 38 2.61 19.70 -14.43
N GLY A 39 3.23 20.46 -13.52
CA GLY A 39 2.75 20.53 -12.14
C GLY A 39 2.89 19.16 -11.46
N ASP A 40 1.78 18.57 -11.06
CA ASP A 40 1.72 17.25 -10.42
C ASP A 40 1.17 16.13 -11.33
N GLN A 41 0.87 16.43 -12.61
CA GLN A 41 0.27 15.48 -13.54
C GLN A 41 1.20 15.07 -14.67
N ILE A 42 1.14 13.79 -15.03
CA ILE A 42 1.76 13.26 -16.24
C ILE A 42 0.96 13.80 -17.45
N THR A 43 1.67 14.40 -18.41
CA THR A 43 1.05 14.93 -19.63
C THR A 43 1.38 14.12 -20.87
N HIS A 44 2.46 13.33 -20.82
CA HIS A 44 2.92 12.55 -21.97
C HIS A 44 3.74 11.33 -21.53
N VAL A 45 3.57 10.20 -22.20
CA VAL A 45 4.39 8.98 -22.05
C VAL A 45 4.43 8.26 -23.38
N GLU A 46 5.57 8.28 -24.06
CA GLU A 46 5.81 7.59 -25.35
C GLU A 46 7.28 7.24 -25.54
N ALA A 47 7.61 6.53 -26.62
CA ALA A 47 8.99 6.32 -27.01
C ALA A 47 9.67 7.65 -27.38
N GLU A 48 10.92 7.84 -26.94
CA GLU A 48 11.63 9.12 -27.14
C GLU A 48 11.79 9.48 -28.61
N ALA A 49 11.93 8.50 -29.50
CA ALA A 49 12.05 8.69 -30.93
C ALA A 49 10.82 9.40 -31.56
N THR A 50 9.65 9.32 -30.92
CA THR A 50 8.40 9.97 -31.38
C THR A 50 8.16 11.34 -30.77
N THR A 51 9.10 11.84 -29.94
CA THR A 51 8.93 13.06 -29.15
C THR A 51 10.08 14.04 -29.41
N ARG A 52 9.75 15.35 -29.51
CA ARG A 52 10.71 16.43 -29.68
C ARG A 52 10.62 17.42 -28.52
N LEU A 53 11.74 17.62 -27.84
CA LEU A 53 11.82 18.60 -26.76
C LEU A 53 12.19 19.97 -27.27
N ARG A 54 11.45 21.00 -26.84
CA ARG A 54 11.76 22.40 -27.10
C ARG A 54 12.11 23.13 -25.80
N LYS A 55 13.27 23.79 -25.79
CA LYS A 55 13.71 24.66 -24.69
C LYS A 55 13.64 26.10 -25.08
N GLY A 56 12.85 26.87 -24.37
CA GLY A 56 12.73 28.31 -24.58
C GLY A 56 12.23 28.65 -25.99
N LYS A 57 12.86 29.71 -26.62
CA LYS A 57 12.48 30.22 -27.96
C LYS A 57 13.11 29.43 -29.12
N ASN A 58 13.94 28.43 -28.86
CA ASN A 58 14.60 27.66 -29.91
C ASN A 58 13.59 26.80 -30.66
N LYS A 59 13.68 26.86 -32.01
CA LYS A 59 12.85 25.99 -32.86
C LYS A 59 13.25 24.52 -32.64
N PRO A 60 12.31 23.61 -32.47
CA PRO A 60 12.64 22.18 -32.33
C PRO A 60 13.33 21.68 -33.62
N PRO A 61 14.09 20.59 -33.52
CA PRO A 61 14.60 19.91 -34.72
C PRO A 61 13.45 19.59 -35.68
N ALA A 62 13.67 19.76 -37.00
CA ALA A 62 12.67 19.39 -37.99
C ALA A 62 12.41 17.87 -37.96
N GLY A 63 11.15 17.44 -37.99
CA GLY A 63 10.78 16.01 -38.00
C GLY A 63 9.32 15.80 -37.58
N GLU A 64 8.84 14.58 -37.70
CA GLU A 64 7.54 14.14 -37.19
C GLU A 64 7.64 13.84 -35.70
N GLY A 65 6.53 13.93 -34.96
CA GLY A 65 6.42 13.59 -33.54
C GLY A 65 5.79 14.70 -32.69
N VAL A 66 5.45 14.34 -31.44
CA VAL A 66 4.86 15.26 -30.46
C VAL A 66 5.90 16.26 -29.98
N GLU A 67 5.56 17.55 -30.00
CA GLU A 67 6.42 18.61 -29.46
C GLU A 67 6.08 18.88 -27.99
N ILE A 68 7.09 18.77 -27.13
CA ILE A 68 6.97 19.08 -25.71
C ILE A 68 7.86 20.29 -25.38
N GLU A 69 7.23 21.36 -24.94
CA GLU A 69 7.93 22.53 -24.42
C GLU A 69 8.35 22.26 -22.97
N VAL A 70 9.65 22.42 -22.69
CA VAL A 70 10.19 22.34 -21.32
C VAL A 70 10.17 23.75 -20.71
N ALA A 71 9.65 23.86 -19.49
CA ALA A 71 9.61 25.11 -18.75
C ALA A 71 11.04 25.67 -18.53
N PRO A 72 11.25 26.99 -18.41
CA PRO A 72 12.59 27.58 -18.20
C PRO A 72 13.35 26.98 -17.01
N ASN A 73 12.62 26.61 -15.93
CA ASN A 73 13.17 25.98 -14.73
C ASN A 73 12.79 24.48 -14.66
N GLY A 74 12.39 23.86 -15.79
CA GLY A 74 12.03 22.45 -15.85
C GLY A 74 13.24 21.56 -15.60
N VAL A 75 13.03 20.51 -14.83
CA VAL A 75 14.04 19.49 -14.50
C VAL A 75 14.00 18.39 -15.56
N GLU A 76 15.17 18.06 -16.10
CA GLU A 76 15.33 16.89 -16.95
C GLU A 76 16.14 15.83 -16.23
N ILE A 77 15.66 14.58 -16.28
CA ILE A 77 16.30 13.42 -15.71
C ILE A 77 16.53 12.39 -16.81
N ASP A 78 17.78 12.10 -17.11
CA ASP A 78 18.15 10.99 -17.95
C ASP A 78 18.13 9.69 -17.11
N ALA A 79 17.22 8.78 -17.44
CA ALA A 79 17.09 7.50 -16.77
C ALA A 79 18.12 6.46 -17.26
N GLN A 80 18.90 6.74 -18.34
CA GLN A 80 19.99 5.89 -18.83
C GLN A 80 19.59 4.43 -19.12
N GLY A 81 18.38 4.25 -19.63
CA GLY A 81 17.79 2.94 -19.88
C GLY A 81 17.34 2.19 -18.63
N GLN A 82 17.37 2.84 -17.46
CA GLN A 82 16.90 2.23 -16.20
C GLN A 82 15.38 2.07 -16.20
N LEU A 83 14.91 1.11 -15.40
CA LEU A 83 13.49 0.86 -15.19
C LEU A 83 12.85 2.05 -14.47
N VAL A 84 11.74 2.53 -15.02
CA VAL A 84 10.87 3.54 -14.41
C VAL A 84 9.52 2.91 -14.14
N THR A 85 9.05 2.96 -12.90
CA THR A 85 7.73 2.44 -12.48
C THR A 85 6.87 3.55 -11.89
N PRO A 86 5.56 3.37 -11.75
CA PRO A 86 4.78 4.18 -10.82
C PRO A 86 5.39 4.11 -9.42
N GLY A 87 5.21 5.16 -8.62
CA GLY A 87 5.46 5.09 -7.20
C GLY A 87 4.69 3.94 -6.56
N PHE A 88 5.32 3.20 -5.67
CA PHE A 88 4.68 2.08 -4.99
C PHE A 88 3.59 2.57 -4.05
N VAL A 89 2.53 1.77 -3.94
CA VAL A 89 1.40 2.01 -3.04
C VAL A 89 1.38 0.90 -2.00
N GLU A 90 1.44 1.26 -0.74
CA GLU A 90 1.24 0.35 0.39
C GLU A 90 -0.25 0.37 0.79
N PRO A 91 -1.04 -0.68 0.46
CA PRO A 91 -2.47 -0.68 0.66
C PRO A 91 -2.91 -1.17 2.04
N HIS A 92 -1.98 -1.61 2.91
CA HIS A 92 -2.31 -2.21 4.19
C HIS A 92 -1.18 -2.04 5.21
N SER A 93 -1.29 -1.08 6.12
CA SER A 93 -0.32 -0.93 7.20
C SER A 93 -0.95 -0.47 8.52
N HIS A 94 -0.36 -0.92 9.65
CA HIS A 94 -0.68 -0.46 11.00
C HIS A 94 0.48 0.39 11.55
N LEU A 95 0.99 1.28 10.75
CA LEU A 95 2.26 1.99 10.93
C LEU A 95 2.30 2.85 12.20
N LEU A 96 1.15 3.33 12.72
CA LEU A 96 1.09 4.16 13.93
C LEU A 96 0.93 3.28 15.18
N PHE A 97 2.01 3.02 15.89
CA PHE A 97 2.05 2.28 17.15
C PHE A 97 3.29 2.61 17.96
N ALA A 98 3.22 2.36 19.29
CA ALA A 98 4.37 2.35 20.20
C ALA A 98 4.75 0.94 20.63
N GLY A 99 5.96 0.80 21.16
CA GLY A 99 6.52 -0.44 21.62
C GLY A 99 6.95 -1.38 20.49
N ASP A 100 7.37 -2.57 20.89
CA ASP A 100 7.67 -3.69 20.00
C ASP A 100 7.30 -5.02 20.67
N ARG A 101 7.42 -6.11 19.92
CA ARG A 101 7.09 -7.46 20.37
C ARG A 101 8.21 -8.43 20.02
N ALA A 102 9.47 -7.97 20.09
CA ALA A 102 10.65 -8.77 19.80
C ALA A 102 10.79 -9.98 20.75
N ASP A 103 10.43 -9.80 22.03
CA ASP A 103 10.40 -10.89 23.01
C ASP A 103 9.38 -11.97 22.63
N GLU A 104 8.18 -11.57 22.16
CA GLU A 104 7.19 -12.55 21.68
C GLU A 104 7.66 -13.27 20.42
N PHE A 105 8.39 -12.58 19.53
CA PHE A 105 9.02 -13.22 18.38
C PHE A 105 9.99 -14.30 18.82
N SER A 106 10.83 -14.02 19.83
CA SER A 106 11.77 -14.98 20.41
C SER A 106 11.03 -16.17 21.06
N GLN A 107 9.96 -15.89 21.83
CA GLN A 107 9.14 -16.93 22.46
C GLN A 107 8.47 -17.86 21.42
N ARG A 108 7.92 -17.31 20.32
CA ARG A 108 7.37 -18.12 19.23
C ARG A 108 8.42 -19.01 18.58
N LEU A 109 9.63 -18.51 18.37
CA LEU A 109 10.74 -19.31 17.84
C LEU A 109 11.17 -20.43 18.80
N ALA A 110 11.04 -20.20 20.10
CA ALA A 110 11.28 -21.21 21.15
C ALA A 110 10.12 -22.22 21.30
N GLY A 111 9.01 -22.04 20.55
CA GLY A 111 7.88 -22.99 20.53
C GLY A 111 6.67 -22.55 21.36
N ALA A 112 6.66 -21.37 21.95
CA ALA A 112 5.48 -20.87 22.65
C ALA A 112 4.31 -20.65 21.67
N THR A 113 3.14 -21.08 22.08
CA THR A 113 1.90 -20.89 21.32
C THR A 113 1.37 -19.46 21.45
N TYR A 114 0.54 -19.04 20.52
CA TYR A 114 -0.14 -17.74 20.60
C TYR A 114 -0.97 -17.59 21.88
N ALA A 115 -1.62 -18.68 22.33
CA ALA A 115 -2.43 -18.68 23.55
C ALA A 115 -1.58 -18.46 24.82
N GLU A 116 -0.43 -19.13 24.91
CA GLU A 116 0.50 -18.96 26.03
C GLU A 116 1.05 -17.52 26.10
N ILE A 117 1.42 -16.93 24.95
CA ILE A 117 1.88 -15.54 24.86
C ILE A 117 0.75 -14.59 25.28
N ALA A 118 -0.47 -14.80 24.81
CA ALA A 118 -1.62 -13.96 25.16
C ALA A 118 -1.94 -14.04 26.67
N GLN A 119 -1.90 -15.24 27.27
CA GLN A 119 -2.10 -15.43 28.71
C GLN A 119 -1.01 -14.76 29.55
N ALA A 120 0.20 -14.65 29.04
CA ALA A 120 1.31 -13.91 29.67
C ALA A 120 1.19 -12.37 29.51
N GLY A 121 0.09 -11.87 28.95
CA GLY A 121 -0.14 -10.43 28.74
C GLY A 121 0.45 -9.87 27.45
N GLY A 122 0.87 -10.75 26.53
CA GLY A 122 1.34 -10.42 25.19
C GLY A 122 0.20 -10.26 24.17
N GLY A 123 0.54 -10.36 22.91
CA GLY A 123 -0.42 -10.21 21.81
C GLY A 123 -0.77 -8.77 21.51
N ILE A 124 -1.90 -8.57 20.84
CA ILE A 124 -2.36 -7.24 20.43
C ILE A 124 -2.55 -6.29 21.62
N LEU A 125 -2.95 -6.79 22.79
CA LEU A 125 -3.21 -5.97 23.98
C LEU A 125 -1.92 -5.35 24.54
N ALA A 126 -0.76 -5.99 24.40
CA ALA A 126 0.53 -5.38 24.74
C ALA A 126 0.80 -4.12 23.88
N THR A 127 0.52 -4.20 22.59
CA THR A 127 0.62 -3.03 21.68
C THR A 127 -0.40 -1.95 22.03
N VAL A 128 -1.63 -2.33 22.33
CA VAL A 128 -2.68 -1.40 22.76
C VAL A 128 -2.25 -0.62 24.00
N LYS A 129 -1.75 -1.34 25.02
CA LYS A 129 -1.23 -0.71 26.25
C LYS A 129 -0.12 0.31 25.93
N SER A 130 0.92 -0.14 25.22
CA SER A 130 2.06 0.74 24.89
C SER A 130 1.62 1.97 24.05
N THR A 131 0.66 1.80 23.13
CA THR A 131 0.20 2.89 22.27
C THR A 131 -0.70 3.87 23.02
N ARG A 132 -1.54 3.39 23.95
CA ARG A 132 -2.34 4.25 24.84
C ARG A 132 -1.47 5.11 25.75
N GLU A 133 -0.38 4.54 26.28
CA GLU A 133 0.54 5.18 27.25
C GLU A 133 1.58 6.10 26.58
N ALA A 134 1.82 5.96 25.27
CA ALA A 134 2.83 6.75 24.57
C ALA A 134 2.40 8.22 24.41
N ALA A 135 3.38 9.13 24.46
CA ALA A 135 3.17 10.52 24.15
C ALA A 135 2.84 10.71 22.66
N ASP A 136 2.05 11.74 22.32
CA ASP A 136 1.62 12.05 20.95
C ASP A 136 2.82 12.31 20.05
N GLU A 137 3.78 13.08 20.54
CA GLU A 137 5.01 13.43 19.82
C GLU A 137 5.85 12.21 19.46
N ASP A 138 5.96 11.22 20.36
CA ASP A 138 6.70 9.99 20.12
C ASP A 138 6.01 9.12 19.05
N LEU A 139 4.68 9.01 19.10
CA LEU A 139 3.90 8.30 18.08
C LEU A 139 4.06 8.95 16.69
N VAL A 140 3.96 10.26 16.60
CA VAL A 140 4.13 11.02 15.35
C VAL A 140 5.55 10.89 14.81
N LEU A 141 6.57 11.01 15.68
CA LEU A 141 7.97 10.87 15.28
C LEU A 141 8.24 9.47 14.72
N ALA A 142 7.83 8.42 15.45
CA ALA A 142 8.00 7.04 15.02
C ALA A 142 7.27 6.74 13.69
N ALA A 143 6.07 7.30 13.49
CA ALA A 143 5.34 7.19 12.24
C ALA A 143 6.08 7.88 11.08
N ARG A 144 6.58 9.10 11.29
CA ARG A 144 7.36 9.84 10.28
C ARG A 144 8.65 9.12 9.89
N GLU A 145 9.34 8.51 10.82
CA GLU A 145 10.54 7.70 10.54
C GLU A 145 10.20 6.50 9.65
N ARG A 146 9.10 5.76 9.95
CA ARG A 146 8.63 4.63 9.14
C ARG A 146 8.22 5.09 7.73
N LEU A 147 7.46 6.20 7.61
CA LEU A 147 7.12 6.80 6.33
C LEU A 147 8.38 7.21 5.53
N GLY A 148 9.40 7.74 6.21
CA GLY A 148 10.69 8.08 5.59
C GLY A 148 11.43 6.86 5.04
N ARG A 149 11.41 5.71 5.75
CA ARG A 149 12.02 4.47 5.25
C ARG A 149 11.25 3.91 4.05
N LEU A 150 9.91 3.89 4.10
CA LEU A 150 9.07 3.46 2.97
C LEU A 150 9.27 4.35 1.74
N ALA A 151 9.39 5.67 1.91
CA ALA A 151 9.66 6.58 0.79
C ALA A 151 11.02 6.30 0.11
N ARG A 152 12.06 5.97 0.89
CA ARG A 152 13.37 5.56 0.34
C ARG A 152 13.28 4.27 -0.46
N ALA A 153 12.36 3.38 -0.11
CA ALA A 153 12.06 2.16 -0.87
C ALA A 153 11.20 2.41 -2.13
N GLY A 154 10.79 3.66 -2.40
CA GLY A 154 9.99 4.03 -3.57
C GLY A 154 8.48 4.07 -3.31
N VAL A 155 8.03 3.95 -2.06
CA VAL A 155 6.61 4.08 -1.72
C VAL A 155 6.22 5.57 -1.72
N THR A 156 5.19 5.92 -2.48
CA THR A 156 4.68 7.30 -2.57
C THR A 156 3.31 7.47 -1.93
N THR A 157 2.61 6.37 -1.66
CA THR A 157 1.30 6.36 -1.00
C THR A 157 1.24 5.22 0.01
N VAL A 158 0.79 5.51 1.23
CA VAL A 158 0.71 4.55 2.34
C VAL A 158 -0.66 4.65 3.00
N GLU A 159 -1.38 3.55 3.06
CA GLU A 159 -2.54 3.41 3.91
C GLU A 159 -2.08 3.17 5.36
N VAL A 160 -2.68 3.91 6.30
CA VAL A 160 -2.36 3.81 7.72
C VAL A 160 -3.62 3.61 8.54
N LYS A 161 -3.74 2.45 9.16
CA LYS A 161 -4.87 2.07 10.02
C LYS A 161 -4.67 2.55 11.45
N SER A 162 -5.74 3.01 12.11
CA SER A 162 -5.84 3.08 13.56
C SER A 162 -6.03 1.68 14.17
N GLY A 163 -6.65 1.52 15.34
CA GLY A 163 -7.02 0.20 15.87
C GLY A 163 -6.14 -0.30 17.02
N TYR A 164 -5.28 0.56 17.57
CA TYR A 164 -4.48 0.25 18.76
C TYR A 164 -4.86 1.08 19.99
N ALA A 165 -6.01 1.75 19.98
CA ALA A 165 -6.49 2.44 21.17
C ALA A 165 -7.72 1.77 21.78
N LEU A 166 -8.58 1.14 20.98
CA LEU A 166 -9.77 0.39 21.39
C LEU A 166 -10.69 1.18 22.34
N SER A 167 -10.81 2.49 22.13
CA SER A 167 -11.76 3.38 22.78
C SER A 167 -12.15 4.53 21.85
N VAL A 168 -13.29 5.15 22.01
CA VAL A 168 -13.77 6.22 21.13
C VAL A 168 -12.75 7.36 21.07
N GLU A 169 -12.39 7.91 22.22
CA GLU A 169 -11.42 9.02 22.32
C GLU A 169 -10.04 8.62 21.78
N GLY A 170 -9.62 7.39 22.10
CA GLY A 170 -8.32 6.88 21.69
C GLY A 170 -8.21 6.69 20.18
N GLU A 171 -9.21 6.10 19.52
CA GLU A 171 -9.18 5.92 18.06
C GLU A 171 -9.25 7.26 17.33
N LEU A 172 -10.07 8.23 17.81
CA LEU A 172 -10.09 9.60 17.28
C LEU A 172 -8.72 10.29 17.45
N ARG A 173 -8.06 10.09 18.62
CA ARG A 173 -6.69 10.56 18.86
C ARG A 173 -5.73 9.97 17.82
N LEU A 174 -5.72 8.63 17.62
CA LEU A 174 -4.82 8.00 16.66
C LEU A 174 -5.05 8.52 15.23
N LEU A 175 -6.30 8.69 14.79
CA LEU A 175 -6.60 9.26 13.48
C LEU A 175 -6.06 10.68 13.30
N LYS A 176 -6.16 11.52 14.36
CA LYS A 176 -5.58 12.88 14.36
C LYS A 176 -4.06 12.83 14.27
N LEU A 177 -3.41 11.92 15.00
CA LEU A 177 -1.94 11.72 14.95
C LEU A 177 -1.46 11.18 13.61
N ILE A 178 -2.24 10.29 12.94
CA ILE A 178 -1.95 9.85 11.57
C ILE A 178 -1.92 11.06 10.62
N ARG A 179 -2.90 11.96 10.72
CA ARG A 179 -2.94 13.19 9.90
C ARG A 179 -1.80 14.14 10.23
N GLU A 180 -1.41 14.25 11.49
CA GLU A 180 -0.25 15.04 11.91
C GLU A 180 1.04 14.45 11.38
N ALA A 181 1.22 13.13 11.45
CA ALA A 181 2.38 12.45 10.87
C ALA A 181 2.45 12.62 9.34
N ALA A 182 1.30 12.68 8.66
CA ALA A 182 1.21 12.93 7.23
C ALA A 182 1.66 14.33 6.81
N ASN A 183 1.53 15.32 7.70
CA ASN A 183 1.93 16.68 7.39
C ASN A 183 3.46 16.79 7.25
N GLY A 184 3.90 17.11 6.03
CA GLY A 184 5.32 17.15 5.68
C GLY A 184 5.98 15.79 5.43
N ALA A 185 5.23 14.69 5.48
CA ALA A 185 5.75 13.35 5.16
C ALA A 185 6.18 13.25 3.68
N PRO A 186 7.18 12.41 3.38
CA PRO A 186 7.61 12.18 1.99
C PRO A 186 6.63 11.33 1.18
N CYS A 187 5.67 10.63 1.83
CA CYS A 187 4.60 9.88 1.20
C CYS A 187 3.24 10.53 1.43
N ASP A 188 2.27 10.28 0.55
CA ASP A 188 0.87 10.56 0.83
C ASP A 188 0.33 9.50 1.79
N VAL A 189 -0.38 9.92 2.82
CA VAL A 189 -0.98 9.03 3.82
C VAL A 189 -2.48 8.95 3.61
N VAL A 190 -3.01 7.73 3.61
CA VAL A 190 -4.44 7.42 3.50
C VAL A 190 -4.91 6.84 4.84
N PRO A 191 -5.55 7.64 5.72
CA PRO A 191 -5.98 7.17 7.03
C PRO A 191 -7.17 6.22 6.92
N THR A 192 -7.14 5.11 7.67
CA THR A 192 -8.24 4.14 7.79
C THR A 192 -8.62 3.94 9.25
N LEU A 193 -9.91 4.06 9.56
CA LEU A 193 -10.46 3.71 10.86
C LEU A 193 -10.58 2.18 10.95
N LEU A 194 -9.71 1.53 11.73
CA LEU A 194 -9.85 0.10 12.06
C LEU A 194 -10.54 -0.04 13.42
N ALA A 195 -11.85 0.21 13.43
CA ALA A 195 -12.64 0.24 14.66
C ALA A 195 -12.75 -1.14 15.32
N LEU A 196 -12.89 -2.19 14.50
CA LEU A 196 -13.07 -3.56 14.99
C LEU A 196 -11.79 -4.39 14.81
N HIS A 197 -10.68 -3.94 15.44
CA HIS A 197 -9.40 -4.66 15.39
C HIS A 197 -9.31 -5.76 16.47
N ALA A 198 -9.71 -5.44 17.69
CA ALA A 198 -9.84 -6.37 18.78
C ALA A 198 -10.95 -5.90 19.72
N VAL A 199 -11.53 -6.83 20.48
CA VAL A 199 -12.49 -6.47 21.53
C VAL A 199 -11.74 -5.77 22.67
N PRO A 200 -12.16 -4.56 23.09
CA PRO A 200 -11.55 -3.89 24.24
C PRO A 200 -11.63 -4.77 25.49
N PRO A 201 -10.57 -4.89 26.29
CA PRO A 201 -10.57 -5.73 27.48
C PRO A 201 -11.53 -5.24 28.57
N GLU A 202 -11.96 -3.98 28.48
CA GLU A 202 -12.84 -3.31 29.48
C GLU A 202 -14.33 -3.49 29.20
N MET A 203 -14.73 -4.07 28.03
CA MET A 203 -16.13 -4.18 27.66
C MET A 203 -16.41 -5.38 26.73
N GLU A 204 -17.68 -5.74 26.61
CA GLU A 204 -18.12 -6.75 25.65
C GLU A 204 -18.15 -6.22 24.21
N SER A 205 -17.96 -7.12 23.22
CA SER A 205 -17.91 -6.76 21.79
C SER A 205 -19.15 -5.98 21.35
N ARG A 206 -20.35 -6.38 21.80
CA ARG A 206 -21.60 -5.71 21.48
C ARG A 206 -21.63 -4.24 21.96
N VAL A 207 -21.11 -3.97 23.15
CA VAL A 207 -21.06 -2.61 23.71
C VAL A 207 -20.10 -1.76 22.89
N TRP A 208 -18.95 -2.34 22.50
CA TRP A 208 -17.98 -1.66 21.64
C TRP A 208 -18.56 -1.35 20.25
N VAL A 209 -19.19 -2.31 19.60
CA VAL A 209 -19.87 -2.10 18.30
C VAL A 209 -20.89 -0.97 18.38
N GLU A 210 -21.67 -0.92 19.47
CA GLU A 210 -22.66 0.15 19.69
C GLU A 210 -21.99 1.53 19.85
N ALA A 211 -20.89 1.63 20.60
CA ALA A 211 -20.10 2.86 20.74
C ALA A 211 -19.48 3.29 19.39
N VAL A 212 -18.96 2.35 18.62
CA VAL A 212 -18.45 2.63 17.27
C VAL A 212 -19.54 3.24 16.38
N LEU A 213 -20.73 2.67 16.36
CA LEU A 213 -21.83 3.13 15.50
C LEU A 213 -22.42 4.46 15.95
N LYS A 214 -22.54 4.69 17.27
CA LYS A 214 -23.21 5.90 17.81
C LYS A 214 -22.27 7.09 17.98
N GLU A 215 -20.99 6.85 18.21
CA GLU A 215 -20.05 7.90 18.61
C GLU A 215 -18.82 7.97 17.68
N LEU A 216 -18.04 6.90 17.55
CA LEU A 216 -16.75 6.93 16.85
C LEU A 216 -16.91 7.19 15.35
N LEU A 217 -17.75 6.42 14.67
CA LEU A 217 -17.96 6.55 13.22
C LEU A 217 -18.56 7.90 12.83
N PRO A 218 -19.63 8.43 13.50
CA PRO A 218 -20.15 9.74 13.20
C PRO A 218 -19.11 10.86 13.37
N GLN A 219 -18.32 10.84 14.44
CA GLN A 219 -17.27 11.84 14.66
C GLN A 219 -16.17 11.73 13.59
N THR A 220 -15.72 10.50 13.26
CA THR A 220 -14.73 10.25 12.20
C THR A 220 -15.20 10.82 10.86
N ALA A 221 -16.45 10.59 10.48
CA ALA A 221 -17.03 11.07 9.23
C ALA A 221 -17.21 12.61 9.22
N ASN A 222 -17.74 13.18 10.30
CA ASN A 222 -17.99 14.63 10.42
C ASN A 222 -16.68 15.44 10.36
N GLU A 223 -15.63 14.97 11.06
CA GLU A 223 -14.31 15.61 11.07
C GLU A 223 -13.44 15.20 9.87
N LYS A 224 -13.94 14.31 9.00
CA LYS A 224 -13.23 13.74 7.82
C LYS A 224 -11.87 13.18 8.21
N LEU A 225 -11.77 12.45 9.32
CA LEU A 225 -10.51 11.96 9.86
C LEU A 225 -9.95 10.78 9.11
N ALA A 226 -10.79 9.98 8.46
CA ALA A 226 -10.39 8.79 7.71
C ALA A 226 -10.92 8.82 6.27
N HIS A 227 -10.18 8.16 5.37
CA HIS A 227 -10.60 7.81 4.03
C HIS A 227 -11.30 6.45 4.01
N GLY A 228 -10.79 5.50 4.79
CA GLY A 228 -11.28 4.13 4.86
C GLY A 228 -11.84 3.74 6.22
N ILE A 229 -12.58 2.61 6.21
CA ILE A 229 -13.03 1.89 7.39
C ILE A 229 -12.68 0.42 7.24
N ASP A 230 -12.24 -0.22 8.32
CA ASP A 230 -11.81 -1.60 8.33
C ASP A 230 -12.31 -2.34 9.57
N ALA A 231 -12.37 -3.66 9.49
CA ALA A 231 -12.73 -4.56 10.58
C ALA A 231 -11.94 -5.87 10.47
N PHE A 232 -11.81 -6.60 11.55
CA PHE A 232 -11.20 -7.92 11.59
C PHE A 232 -12.26 -9.00 11.85
N SER A 233 -12.68 -9.68 10.78
CA SER A 233 -13.65 -10.77 10.83
C SER A 233 -12.93 -12.11 11.02
N GLU A 234 -12.83 -12.56 12.27
CA GLU A 234 -12.11 -13.78 12.59
C GLU A 234 -12.59 -14.40 13.92
N LYS A 235 -12.41 -15.70 14.06
CA LYS A 235 -12.68 -16.40 15.33
C LYS A 235 -11.80 -15.85 16.43
N GLY A 236 -12.42 -15.34 17.50
CA GLY A 236 -11.71 -14.71 18.62
C GLY A 236 -11.53 -13.20 18.51
N ALA A 237 -11.99 -12.60 17.41
CA ALA A 237 -12.15 -11.16 17.22
C ALA A 237 -13.64 -10.82 17.07
N PHE A 238 -14.07 -10.34 15.91
CA PHE A 238 -15.46 -10.00 15.66
C PHE A 238 -16.13 -10.98 14.69
N GLY A 239 -17.41 -11.24 14.92
CA GLY A 239 -18.23 -12.05 14.03
C GLY A 239 -18.60 -11.32 12.73
N THR A 240 -19.03 -12.10 11.72
CA THR A 240 -19.42 -11.53 10.41
C THR A 240 -20.58 -10.54 10.50
N ASP A 241 -21.55 -10.73 11.44
CA ASP A 241 -22.69 -9.81 11.59
C ASP A 241 -22.27 -8.46 12.20
N GLU A 242 -21.36 -8.47 13.17
CA GLU A 242 -20.80 -7.26 13.79
C GLU A 242 -19.98 -6.48 12.73
N CYS A 243 -19.10 -7.16 12.02
CA CYS A 243 -18.32 -6.56 10.93
C CYS A 243 -19.23 -6.00 9.83
N ARG A 244 -20.25 -6.75 9.39
CA ARG A 244 -21.24 -6.29 8.41
C ARG A 244 -21.86 -4.97 8.84
N THR A 245 -22.38 -4.92 10.07
CA THR A 245 -23.10 -3.75 10.58
C THR A 245 -22.23 -2.50 10.56
N VAL A 246 -20.98 -2.61 11.00
CA VAL A 246 -20.03 -1.48 11.04
C VAL A 246 -19.55 -1.09 9.65
N LEU A 247 -19.20 -2.05 8.78
CA LEU A 247 -18.75 -1.77 7.42
C LEU A 247 -19.83 -1.12 6.58
N GLU A 248 -21.08 -1.63 6.62
CA GLU A 248 -22.19 -1.00 5.90
C GLU A 248 -22.48 0.41 6.40
N ALA A 249 -22.38 0.66 7.70
CA ALA A 249 -22.52 2.01 8.25
C ALA A 249 -21.41 2.94 7.77
N GLY A 250 -20.15 2.48 7.75
CA GLY A 250 -19.01 3.25 7.27
C GLY A 250 -19.10 3.57 5.77
N VAL A 251 -19.43 2.58 4.94
CA VAL A 251 -19.64 2.79 3.50
C VAL A 251 -20.77 3.77 3.23
N ARG A 252 -21.90 3.68 3.97
CA ARG A 252 -22.97 4.67 3.88
C ARG A 252 -22.53 6.07 4.32
N ALA A 253 -21.57 6.17 5.22
CA ALA A 253 -20.97 7.45 5.62
C ALA A 253 -19.92 7.98 4.64
N GLY A 254 -19.66 7.27 3.51
CA GLY A 254 -18.75 7.68 2.45
C GLY A 254 -17.30 7.21 2.64
N LEU A 255 -17.03 6.31 3.58
CA LEU A 255 -15.72 5.71 3.77
C LEU A 255 -15.51 4.51 2.83
N VAL A 256 -14.27 4.28 2.40
CA VAL A 256 -13.88 3.11 1.62
C VAL A 256 -13.77 1.90 2.54
N GLY A 257 -14.57 0.86 2.28
CA GLY A 257 -14.56 -0.37 3.09
C GLY A 257 -13.35 -1.25 2.80
N HIS A 258 -12.74 -1.79 3.85
CA HIS A 258 -11.71 -2.83 3.85
C HIS A 258 -12.09 -3.90 4.86
N LEU A 259 -11.55 -5.11 4.73
CA LEU A 259 -11.81 -6.16 5.70
C LEU A 259 -10.60 -7.09 5.85
N HIS A 260 -10.05 -7.22 7.06
CA HIS A 260 -9.19 -8.35 7.41
C HIS A 260 -10.05 -9.61 7.41
N ALA A 261 -9.79 -10.53 6.49
CA ALA A 261 -10.68 -11.63 6.15
C ALA A 261 -9.94 -12.95 6.02
N ASP A 262 -10.52 -14.01 6.58
CA ASP A 262 -10.09 -15.40 6.38
C ASP A 262 -8.58 -15.62 6.61
N GLN A 263 -8.00 -14.96 7.60
CA GLN A 263 -6.57 -15.07 7.94
C GLN A 263 -6.26 -16.40 8.62
N LEU A 264 -6.96 -16.70 9.70
CA LEU A 264 -6.71 -17.88 10.53
C LEU A 264 -7.69 -19.03 10.22
N THR A 265 -8.92 -18.67 9.86
CA THR A 265 -9.99 -19.61 9.52
C THR A 265 -10.76 -19.13 8.28
N ASN A 266 -11.40 -20.06 7.56
CA ASN A 266 -12.36 -19.68 6.52
C ASN A 266 -13.68 -19.28 7.20
N SER A 267 -13.75 -18.03 7.65
CA SER A 267 -14.91 -17.47 8.36
C SER A 267 -15.99 -16.89 7.43
N GLY A 268 -15.73 -16.88 6.10
CA GLY A 268 -16.60 -16.23 5.12
C GLY A 268 -16.34 -14.74 4.98
N GLY A 269 -15.22 -14.25 5.50
CA GLY A 269 -14.82 -12.83 5.47
C GLY A 269 -14.71 -12.29 4.05
N ALA A 270 -14.10 -13.02 3.13
CA ALA A 270 -14.00 -12.60 1.73
C ALA A 270 -15.38 -12.40 1.06
N ALA A 271 -16.35 -13.30 1.33
CA ALA A 271 -17.72 -13.16 0.84
C ALA A 271 -18.44 -11.96 1.52
N LEU A 272 -18.17 -11.72 2.80
CA LEU A 272 -18.68 -10.58 3.54
C LEU A 272 -18.16 -9.26 2.92
N ALA A 273 -16.86 -9.14 2.69
CA ALA A 273 -16.27 -7.95 2.06
C ALA A 273 -16.93 -7.64 0.71
N ALA A 274 -17.12 -8.69 -0.12
CA ALA A 274 -17.82 -8.57 -1.40
C ALA A 274 -19.28 -8.10 -1.24
N ALA A 275 -20.01 -8.63 -0.25
CA ALA A 275 -21.42 -8.33 -0.02
C ALA A 275 -21.65 -6.92 0.56
N THR A 276 -20.69 -6.38 1.32
CA THR A 276 -20.74 -5.05 1.93
C THR A 276 -20.15 -3.94 1.06
N GLY A 277 -19.70 -4.29 -0.16
CA GLY A 277 -19.13 -3.32 -1.10
C GLY A 277 -17.74 -2.80 -0.69
N CYS A 278 -16.98 -3.60 0.07
CA CYS A 278 -15.60 -3.27 0.38
C CYS A 278 -14.72 -3.23 -0.89
N ALA A 279 -13.82 -2.25 -0.95
CA ALA A 279 -12.85 -2.13 -2.03
C ALA A 279 -11.82 -3.26 -1.98
N SER A 280 -11.46 -3.71 -0.77
CA SER A 280 -10.54 -4.83 -0.58
C SER A 280 -11.01 -5.81 0.51
N ALA A 281 -10.52 -7.06 0.37
CA ALA A 281 -10.44 -8.05 1.43
C ALA A 281 -8.98 -8.44 1.57
N ASP A 282 -8.48 -8.41 2.78
CA ASP A 282 -7.05 -8.44 3.08
C ASP A 282 -6.71 -9.74 3.85
N HIS A 283 -5.48 -10.25 3.75
CA HIS A 283 -5.01 -11.55 4.20
C HIS A 283 -5.39 -12.73 3.28
N LEU A 284 -6.54 -13.34 3.47
CA LEU A 284 -7.13 -14.36 2.58
C LEU A 284 -6.41 -15.72 2.57
N GLU A 285 -5.57 -16.02 3.57
CA GLU A 285 -4.81 -17.26 3.66
C GLU A 285 -5.70 -18.53 3.65
N LYS A 286 -6.92 -18.42 4.20
CA LYS A 286 -7.86 -19.53 4.32
C LYS A 286 -9.11 -19.38 3.43
N THR A 287 -9.13 -18.39 2.55
CA THR A 287 -10.29 -18.13 1.68
C THR A 287 -10.56 -19.31 0.72
N GLY A 288 -11.80 -19.75 0.69
CA GLY A 288 -12.28 -20.80 -0.21
C GLY A 288 -12.86 -20.25 -1.52
N SER A 289 -13.25 -21.18 -2.42
CA SER A 289 -13.80 -20.84 -3.74
C SER A 289 -15.05 -19.95 -3.71
N VAL A 290 -15.88 -20.06 -2.68
CA VAL A 290 -17.09 -19.23 -2.50
C VAL A 290 -16.71 -17.77 -2.29
N GLY A 291 -15.73 -17.48 -1.43
CA GLY A 291 -15.22 -16.14 -1.21
C GLY A 291 -14.58 -15.55 -2.47
N ILE A 292 -13.74 -16.32 -3.17
CA ILE A 292 -13.11 -15.92 -4.43
C ILE A 292 -14.18 -15.57 -5.49
N ALA A 293 -15.20 -16.40 -5.65
CA ALA A 293 -16.28 -16.15 -6.61
C ALA A 293 -17.10 -14.89 -6.26
N ALA A 294 -17.34 -14.64 -4.96
CA ALA A 294 -18.01 -13.42 -4.51
C ALA A 294 -17.17 -12.16 -4.82
N MET A 295 -15.87 -12.19 -4.55
CA MET A 295 -14.94 -11.09 -4.87
C MET A 295 -14.84 -10.83 -6.38
N ALA A 296 -14.80 -11.89 -7.19
CA ALA A 296 -14.80 -11.75 -8.65
C ALA A 296 -16.04 -11.01 -9.17
N LYS A 297 -17.21 -11.32 -8.59
CA LYS A 297 -18.49 -10.70 -8.96
C LYS A 297 -18.60 -9.24 -8.52
N SER A 298 -18.09 -8.91 -7.32
CA SER A 298 -18.16 -7.55 -6.75
C SER A 298 -17.07 -6.62 -7.29
N GLY A 299 -15.94 -7.16 -7.76
CA GLY A 299 -14.74 -6.41 -8.12
C GLY A 299 -13.87 -6.01 -6.93
N THR A 300 -14.14 -6.58 -5.74
CA THR A 300 -13.31 -6.44 -4.53
C THR A 300 -11.88 -6.92 -4.80
N VAL A 301 -10.87 -6.14 -4.40
CA VAL A 301 -9.45 -6.46 -4.59
C VAL A 301 -8.99 -7.43 -3.50
N ALA A 302 -8.24 -8.45 -3.86
CA ALA A 302 -7.55 -9.34 -2.92
C ALA A 302 -6.21 -8.70 -2.52
N VAL A 303 -6.04 -8.26 -1.27
CA VAL A 303 -4.76 -7.76 -0.75
C VAL A 303 -4.07 -8.90 -0.01
N LEU A 304 -3.06 -9.50 -0.63
CA LEU A 304 -2.30 -10.59 -0.02
C LEU A 304 -1.14 -10.04 0.81
N LEU A 305 -0.89 -10.66 1.97
CA LEU A 305 0.08 -10.22 2.97
C LEU A 305 1.15 -11.31 3.25
N PRO A 306 1.94 -11.71 2.22
CA PRO A 306 2.79 -12.89 2.31
C PRO A 306 3.89 -12.79 3.38
N LEU A 307 4.35 -11.59 3.72
CA LEU A 307 5.35 -11.39 4.78
C LEU A 307 4.77 -11.64 6.18
N ALA A 308 3.48 -11.35 6.39
CA ALA A 308 2.80 -11.67 7.64
C ALA A 308 2.66 -13.20 7.83
N ALA A 309 2.21 -13.90 6.79
CA ALA A 309 2.14 -15.36 6.80
C ALA A 309 3.51 -16.00 7.05
N TRP A 310 4.56 -15.49 6.39
CA TRP A 310 5.94 -15.95 6.59
C TRP A 310 6.40 -15.76 8.04
N SER A 311 6.18 -14.59 8.62
CA SER A 311 6.54 -14.29 10.01
C SER A 311 5.81 -15.18 11.02
N LEU A 312 4.57 -15.55 10.70
CA LEU A 312 3.76 -16.48 11.50
C LEU A 312 4.09 -17.95 11.23
N ARG A 313 4.96 -18.25 10.25
CA ARG A 313 5.27 -19.62 9.79
C ARG A 313 4.04 -20.34 9.24
N ASP A 314 3.07 -19.59 8.72
CA ASP A 314 1.87 -20.10 8.04
C ASP A 314 2.02 -20.06 6.52
N SER A 315 1.11 -20.73 5.82
CA SER A 315 1.06 -20.73 4.36
C SER A 315 0.46 -19.43 3.85
N ALA A 316 1.18 -18.70 3.02
CA ALA A 316 0.66 -17.52 2.36
C ALA A 316 -0.45 -17.86 1.36
N ALA A 317 -1.43 -16.96 1.24
CA ALA A 317 -2.45 -17.04 0.20
C ALA A 317 -1.80 -17.07 -1.20
N LYS A 318 -2.33 -17.92 -2.09
CA LYS A 318 -1.84 -18.05 -3.48
C LYS A 318 -2.58 -17.10 -4.40
N ALA A 319 -1.85 -16.35 -5.22
CA ALA A 319 -2.44 -15.40 -6.16
C ALA A 319 -3.21 -16.06 -7.31
N ALA A 320 -2.78 -17.25 -7.76
CA ALA A 320 -3.33 -17.90 -8.95
C ALA A 320 -4.85 -18.14 -8.90
N PRO A 321 -5.48 -18.64 -7.81
CA PRO A 321 -6.94 -18.84 -7.77
C PRO A 321 -7.72 -17.51 -7.95
N PHE A 322 -7.24 -16.42 -7.37
CA PHE A 322 -7.85 -15.10 -7.49
C PHE A 322 -7.72 -14.56 -8.92
N LEU A 323 -6.49 -14.57 -9.48
CA LEU A 323 -6.23 -14.10 -10.84
C LEU A 323 -7.00 -14.88 -11.91
N GLN A 324 -7.12 -16.21 -11.75
CA GLN A 324 -7.90 -17.07 -12.64
C GLN A 324 -9.40 -16.78 -12.59
N ALA A 325 -9.90 -16.40 -11.43
CA ALA A 325 -11.29 -15.98 -11.25
C ALA A 325 -11.54 -14.52 -11.72
N GLY A 326 -10.50 -13.79 -12.14
CA GLY A 326 -10.61 -12.38 -12.54
C GLY A 326 -10.60 -11.38 -11.38
N VAL A 327 -10.27 -11.83 -10.16
CA VAL A 327 -10.08 -10.94 -9.00
C VAL A 327 -8.74 -10.22 -9.13
N PRO A 328 -8.70 -8.88 -9.05
CA PRO A 328 -7.45 -8.15 -8.98
C PRO A 328 -6.70 -8.47 -7.68
N VAL A 329 -5.38 -8.67 -7.76
CA VAL A 329 -4.55 -9.04 -6.62
C VAL A 329 -3.54 -7.93 -6.33
N ALA A 330 -3.58 -7.36 -5.13
CA ALA A 330 -2.58 -6.47 -4.59
C ALA A 330 -1.68 -7.19 -3.58
N LEU A 331 -0.51 -6.60 -3.31
CA LEU A 331 0.38 -6.99 -2.22
C LEU A 331 0.48 -5.85 -1.21
N GLY A 332 0.39 -6.17 0.07
CA GLY A 332 0.58 -5.25 1.19
C GLY A 332 1.69 -5.72 2.13
N GLY A 333 2.37 -4.76 2.73
CA GLY A 333 3.47 -5.01 3.68
C GLY A 333 2.99 -5.41 5.06
N ASN A 334 1.80 -4.96 5.46
CA ASN A 334 1.24 -5.20 6.79
C ASN A 334 2.16 -4.79 7.95
N LEU A 335 2.85 -3.67 7.83
CA LEU A 335 3.75 -3.20 8.88
C LEU A 335 3.02 -3.03 10.20
N ASN A 336 3.33 -3.87 11.18
CA ASN A 336 2.75 -3.87 12.52
C ASN A 336 3.75 -4.41 13.54
N PRO A 337 3.59 -4.18 14.86
CA PRO A 337 4.58 -4.61 15.85
C PRO A 337 4.59 -6.12 16.12
N GLY A 338 3.52 -6.85 15.79
CA GLY A 338 3.34 -8.24 16.21
C GLY A 338 3.77 -9.28 15.20
N THR A 339 3.29 -9.14 13.97
CA THR A 339 3.41 -10.19 12.96
C THR A 339 4.28 -9.79 11.78
N GLN A 340 4.56 -8.49 11.58
CA GLN A 340 5.34 -8.06 10.41
C GLN A 340 6.06 -6.72 10.66
N ARG A 341 7.39 -6.75 10.72
CA ARG A 341 8.25 -5.58 10.95
C ARG A 341 9.20 -5.28 9.78
N MET A 342 9.02 -5.94 8.66
CA MET A 342 9.86 -5.76 7.47
C MET A 342 9.32 -4.63 6.60
N GLU A 343 10.16 -3.63 6.32
CA GLU A 343 9.78 -2.41 5.59
C GLU A 343 10.38 -2.35 4.17
N SER A 344 10.84 -3.49 3.62
CA SER A 344 11.47 -3.57 2.29
C SER A 344 10.48 -3.97 1.21
N VAL A 345 10.31 -3.10 0.19
CA VAL A 345 9.44 -3.40 -0.95
C VAL A 345 10.02 -4.52 -1.82
N SER A 346 11.34 -4.57 -1.99
CA SER A 346 11.97 -5.66 -2.77
C SER A 346 11.78 -7.02 -2.10
N LEU A 347 11.78 -7.07 -0.76
CA LEU A 347 11.44 -8.30 -0.02
C LEU A 347 9.94 -8.64 -0.17
N LEU A 348 9.04 -7.66 -0.15
CA LEU A 348 7.61 -7.88 -0.40
C LEU A 348 7.37 -8.43 -1.81
N LEU A 349 8.04 -7.88 -2.82
CA LEU A 349 7.99 -8.40 -4.20
C LEU A 349 8.50 -9.84 -4.28
N ALA A 350 9.63 -10.14 -3.61
CA ALA A 350 10.17 -11.51 -3.54
C ALA A 350 9.19 -12.47 -2.85
N ALA A 351 8.57 -12.05 -1.75
CA ALA A 351 7.55 -12.85 -1.06
C ALA A 351 6.31 -13.06 -1.94
N GLY A 352 5.87 -12.05 -2.69
CA GLY A 352 4.83 -12.18 -3.70
C GLY A 352 5.16 -13.24 -4.76
N CYS A 353 6.40 -13.28 -5.22
CA CYS A 353 6.85 -14.29 -6.18
C CYS A 353 6.98 -15.68 -5.54
N LEU A 354 7.72 -15.79 -4.45
CA LEU A 354 8.14 -17.07 -3.87
C LEU A 354 7.02 -17.72 -3.03
N LEU A 355 6.27 -16.92 -2.28
CA LEU A 355 5.24 -17.41 -1.35
C LEU A 355 3.84 -17.37 -1.96
N ALA A 356 3.45 -16.28 -2.64
CA ALA A 356 2.14 -16.17 -3.28
C ALA A 356 2.09 -16.70 -4.72
N GLY A 357 3.24 -17.03 -5.34
CA GLY A 357 3.34 -17.66 -6.66
C GLY A 357 3.09 -16.71 -7.84
N MET A 358 3.40 -15.42 -7.68
CA MET A 358 3.29 -14.40 -8.72
C MET A 358 4.52 -14.38 -9.64
N THR A 359 4.35 -13.96 -10.89
CA THR A 359 5.49 -13.55 -11.72
C THR A 359 6.01 -12.18 -11.25
N PRO A 360 7.28 -11.80 -11.54
CA PRO A 360 7.80 -10.47 -11.23
C PRO A 360 6.93 -9.33 -11.75
N ALA A 361 6.38 -9.47 -12.96
CA ALA A 361 5.49 -8.48 -13.56
C ALA A 361 4.15 -8.36 -12.80
N GLN A 362 3.57 -9.49 -12.39
CA GLN A 362 2.36 -9.50 -11.57
C GLN A 362 2.60 -8.88 -10.18
N ALA A 363 3.75 -9.17 -9.56
CA ALA A 363 4.11 -8.61 -8.26
C ALA A 363 4.32 -7.09 -8.33
N LEU A 364 4.96 -6.58 -9.39
CA LEU A 364 5.09 -5.13 -9.62
C LEU A 364 3.73 -4.45 -9.85
N TYR A 365 2.86 -5.08 -10.64
CA TYR A 365 1.48 -4.60 -10.82
C TYR A 365 0.71 -4.59 -9.48
N ALA A 366 0.96 -5.58 -8.62
CA ALA A 366 0.30 -5.75 -7.33
C ALA A 366 0.66 -4.65 -6.31
N VAL A 367 1.89 -4.10 -6.33
CA VAL A 367 2.32 -2.99 -5.45
C VAL A 367 2.10 -1.61 -6.07
N THR A 368 1.45 -1.53 -7.24
CA THR A 368 1.20 -0.29 -7.98
C THR A 368 -0.27 -0.16 -8.35
N ALA A 369 -0.66 -0.59 -9.54
CA ALA A 369 -2.01 -0.40 -10.07
C ALA A 369 -3.08 -1.13 -9.24
N ALA A 370 -2.84 -2.39 -8.82
CA ALA A 370 -3.80 -3.12 -8.00
C ALA A 370 -3.88 -2.57 -6.57
N ALA A 371 -2.75 -2.17 -5.97
CA ALA A 371 -2.74 -1.53 -4.65
C ALA A 371 -3.47 -0.18 -4.64
N ALA A 372 -3.29 0.64 -5.69
CA ALA A 372 -4.06 1.88 -5.84
C ALA A 372 -5.56 1.61 -5.98
N ARG A 373 -5.94 0.54 -6.69
CA ARG A 373 -7.34 0.12 -6.81
C ARG A 373 -7.93 -0.36 -5.48
N ALA A 374 -7.15 -1.05 -4.65
CA ALA A 374 -7.59 -1.48 -3.32
C ALA A 374 -7.99 -0.30 -2.42
N LEU A 375 -7.40 0.89 -2.65
CA LEU A 375 -7.69 2.12 -1.93
C LEU A 375 -8.67 3.05 -2.68
N LEU A 376 -9.25 2.62 -3.82
CA LEU A 376 -10.06 3.44 -4.75
C LEU A 376 -9.31 4.70 -5.24
N LEU A 377 -8.00 4.62 -5.43
CA LEU A 377 -7.15 5.71 -5.94
C LEU A 377 -6.67 5.49 -7.38
N GLN A 378 -7.17 4.48 -8.10
CA GLN A 378 -6.75 4.10 -9.45
C GLN A 378 -6.96 5.18 -10.52
N GLU A 379 -7.87 6.12 -10.27
CA GLU A 379 -8.12 7.25 -11.19
C GLU A 379 -7.09 8.38 -11.03
N SER A 380 -6.21 8.28 -10.04
CA SER A 380 -5.19 9.30 -9.79
C SER A 380 -3.77 8.76 -9.78
N ARG A 381 -3.54 7.48 -9.45
CA ARG A 381 -2.20 6.92 -9.27
C ARG A 381 -2.12 5.41 -9.52
N GLY A 382 -0.91 4.84 -9.38
CA GLY A 382 -0.65 3.41 -9.58
C GLY A 382 -0.30 3.05 -11.02
N LYS A 383 -0.39 4.00 -11.96
CA LYS A 383 0.00 3.85 -13.37
C LYS A 383 0.74 5.09 -13.85
N LEU A 384 1.54 4.95 -14.93
CA LEU A 384 2.15 6.07 -15.63
C LEU A 384 1.38 6.32 -16.93
N ALA A 385 0.40 7.22 -16.89
CA ALA A 385 -0.43 7.56 -18.04
C ALA A 385 -0.80 9.06 -17.98
N PRO A 386 -1.03 9.70 -19.13
CA PRO A 386 -1.48 11.09 -19.17
C PRO A 386 -2.75 11.31 -18.34
N GLY A 387 -2.79 12.42 -17.60
CA GLY A 387 -3.86 12.79 -16.67
C GLY A 387 -3.70 12.26 -15.25
N LEU A 388 -2.86 11.25 -15.03
CA LEU A 388 -2.59 10.73 -13.68
C LEU A 388 -1.49 11.54 -12.98
N ARG A 389 -1.47 11.43 -11.67
CA ARG A 389 -0.46 12.07 -10.83
C ARG A 389 0.92 11.51 -11.12
N ALA A 390 1.89 12.40 -11.15
CA ALA A 390 3.29 12.05 -11.41
C ALA A 390 3.99 11.53 -10.15
N ASP A 391 3.63 10.32 -9.75
CA ASP A 391 4.29 9.53 -8.72
C ASP A 391 5.08 8.42 -9.42
N LEU A 392 6.42 8.45 -9.35
CA LEU A 392 7.27 7.49 -10.06
C LEU A 392 8.58 7.20 -9.34
N VAL A 393 9.17 6.05 -9.68
CA VAL A 393 10.49 5.63 -9.21
C VAL A 393 11.37 5.27 -10.40
N ILE A 394 12.59 5.81 -10.43
CA ILE A 394 13.67 5.32 -11.30
C ILE A 394 14.53 4.36 -10.48
N HIS A 395 14.69 3.14 -10.97
CA HIS A 395 15.42 2.08 -10.27
C HIS A 395 16.87 1.97 -10.72
N GLY A 396 17.73 1.38 -9.90
CA GLY A 396 19.12 1.07 -10.26
C GLY A 396 19.26 -0.21 -11.10
N THR A 397 18.24 -0.58 -11.86
CA THR A 397 18.23 -1.76 -12.74
C THR A 397 17.39 -1.48 -13.98
N LYS A 398 17.68 -2.22 -15.06
CA LYS A 398 16.89 -2.19 -16.30
C LYS A 398 15.83 -3.28 -16.34
N ASP A 399 16.06 -4.39 -15.64
CA ASP A 399 15.19 -5.56 -15.67
C ASP A 399 14.22 -5.55 -14.47
N PRO A 400 12.89 -5.53 -14.70
CA PRO A 400 11.91 -5.61 -13.63
C PRO A 400 12.05 -6.87 -12.76
N ALA A 401 12.56 -7.98 -13.30
CA ALA A 401 12.78 -9.20 -12.54
C ALA A 401 13.86 -9.06 -11.46
N HIS A 402 14.79 -8.12 -11.60
CA HIS A 402 15.82 -7.88 -10.59
C HIS A 402 15.25 -7.34 -9.27
N LEU A 403 14.09 -6.63 -9.28
CA LEU A 403 13.53 -6.08 -8.06
C LEU A 403 13.17 -7.18 -7.04
N PRO A 404 12.41 -8.24 -7.39
CA PRO A 404 12.20 -9.38 -6.49
C PRO A 404 13.42 -10.31 -6.37
N TYR A 405 14.29 -10.40 -7.39
CA TYR A 405 15.46 -11.30 -7.38
C TYR A 405 16.53 -10.85 -6.37
N HIS A 406 16.81 -9.55 -6.29
CA HIS A 406 17.68 -8.94 -5.29
C HIS A 406 16.86 -8.48 -4.08
N ALA A 407 16.24 -9.42 -3.38
CA ALA A 407 15.41 -9.15 -2.22
C ALA A 407 16.18 -8.42 -1.10
N ALA A 408 15.48 -7.57 -0.36
CA ALA A 408 16.00 -6.75 0.74
C ALA A 408 17.10 -5.73 0.34
N VAL A 409 17.28 -5.48 -0.95
CA VAL A 409 18.12 -4.38 -1.47
C VAL A 409 17.24 -3.25 -1.98
N GLU A 410 17.54 -2.01 -1.60
CA GLU A 410 16.79 -0.86 -2.06
C GLU A 410 17.24 -0.47 -3.47
N HIS A 411 16.34 -0.58 -4.43
CA HIS A 411 16.59 -0.32 -5.84
C HIS A 411 16.25 1.11 -6.29
N ALA A 412 15.48 1.85 -5.48
CA ALA A 412 15.09 3.22 -5.82
C ALA A 412 16.32 4.14 -5.87
N ARG A 413 16.49 4.85 -6.99
CA ARG A 413 17.55 5.85 -7.20
C ARG A 413 16.97 7.26 -7.26
N VAL A 414 15.81 7.42 -7.87
CA VAL A 414 15.05 8.66 -7.86
C VAL A 414 13.62 8.34 -7.49
N VAL A 415 13.06 9.10 -6.57
CA VAL A 415 11.64 9.02 -6.23
C VAL A 415 11.02 10.38 -6.48
N VAL A 416 9.95 10.39 -7.26
CA VAL A 416 9.14 11.57 -7.56
C VAL A 416 7.76 11.38 -6.97
N ARG A 417 7.26 12.38 -6.26
CA ARG A 417 5.90 12.43 -5.73
C ARG A 417 5.23 13.73 -6.18
N GLY A 418 4.10 13.62 -6.87
CA GLY A 418 3.35 14.76 -7.39
C GLY A 418 4.23 15.69 -8.24
N GLY A 419 5.04 15.12 -9.14
CA GLY A 419 5.93 15.85 -10.02
C GLY A 419 7.17 16.46 -9.35
N LYS A 420 7.38 16.26 -8.05
CA LYS A 420 8.52 16.76 -7.29
C LYS A 420 9.49 15.64 -6.94
N VAL A 421 10.77 15.82 -7.20
CA VAL A 421 11.83 14.90 -6.77
C VAL A 421 11.94 14.98 -5.25
N ILE A 422 11.67 13.88 -4.55
CA ILE A 422 11.79 13.78 -3.09
C ILE A 422 13.03 12.99 -2.66
N LEU A 423 13.61 12.19 -3.55
CA LEU A 423 14.85 11.45 -3.36
C LEU A 423 15.63 11.42 -4.68
N ASP A 424 16.94 11.71 -4.65
CA ASP A 424 17.84 11.53 -5.79
C ASP A 424 19.21 11.02 -5.31
N LEU A 425 19.42 9.73 -5.43
CA LEU A 425 20.64 9.01 -5.02
C LEU A 425 21.62 8.79 -6.19
N ARG A 426 21.37 9.33 -7.38
CA ARG A 426 22.26 9.11 -8.55
C ARG A 426 23.64 9.73 -8.36
N LYS A 427 23.75 10.77 -7.54
CA LYS A 427 24.99 11.51 -7.26
C LYS A 427 25.71 11.04 -6.00
N GLU A 428 25.08 10.21 -5.20
CA GLU A 428 25.74 9.62 -4.04
C GLU A 428 26.65 8.47 -4.51
N PRO A 429 27.96 8.54 -4.24
CA PRO A 429 28.82 7.38 -4.49
C PRO A 429 28.27 6.21 -3.66
N LEU A 430 28.17 5.03 -4.28
CA LEU A 430 27.91 3.80 -3.53
C LEU A 430 28.99 3.71 -2.43
N ARG A 431 28.63 4.07 -1.19
CA ARG A 431 29.50 3.83 -0.05
C ARG A 431 29.48 2.33 0.18
N CYS A 432 30.46 1.64 -0.43
CA CYS A 432 30.83 0.32 0.00
C CYS A 432 31.41 0.51 1.41
N GLY A 433 30.59 0.26 2.47
CA GLY A 433 31.07 0.15 3.82
C GLY A 433 31.87 -1.12 4.03
#